data_21ab55fc751af8c2978e0158b1d67d88
#
_entry.id   21ab55fc751af8c2978e0158b1d67d88
#
_cell.length_a   1.000
_cell.length_b   1.000
_cell.length_c   1.000
_cell.angle_alpha   90.00
_cell.angle_beta   90.00
_cell.angle_gamma   90.00
#
_symmetry.space_group_name_H-M   'P 1'
#
loop_
_entity.id
_entity.type
_entity.pdbx_description
1 polymer ?
#
loop_
_entity_poly.entity_id
_entity_poly.type
_entity_poly.pdbx_seq_one_letter_code
_entity_poly.pdbx_strand_id
1 'polypeptide(L)'
;AIPFGLQHVLAMFVSNLAPVLIVCSAALVRGTGEHLTSAEITQLLQCAMFVAGIGTCMQLYPVWKIGSGLPIVMGVSFTFLGSLLVICTNPELGYEGMVGAVILGGIFEGLVGLSARYWKRFLTPVVSACVVIAIGLSLLSVGMDSWGGGSGVADFGAWYHLVVGAFTLIVCLVARYLLKGVYKNLNVLVGLILGYLLAIIFTVAGIAPMVDFSGITKTVQEVGVFSLPKLVFLTSHKPIFDLGAFLTIAIVFLVSAAETTGATSAVCTGALDREIKMEELQGSLAVDGFSSALSGCFGCLPLTSFSQNVGLVTMTQVINRFTILMGAFILILSSLFPPLGAFFNSLPQAVLGGCTVMMFGSIMYEGIKMLKECEFDDRTMVIVSLAFAIGVG
;
A
#
# COMPACT_ATOMS: atom_id res chain seq x y z
N ALA A 1 -10.83 21.46 9.01
CA ALA A 1 -10.67 20.46 7.94
C ALA A 1 -9.18 20.16 7.66
N ILE A 2 -8.35 21.18 7.36
CA ILE A 2 -6.93 20.97 6.97
C ILE A 2 -6.12 20.14 7.99
N PRO A 3 -6.12 20.42 9.33
CA PRO A 3 -5.34 19.62 10.27
C PRO A 3 -5.76 18.13 10.30
N PHE A 4 -7.04 17.84 10.20
CA PHE A 4 -7.55 16.47 10.14
C PHE A 4 -7.23 15.82 8.79
N GLY A 5 -7.33 16.55 7.68
CA GLY A 5 -6.89 16.06 6.37
C GLY A 5 -5.39 15.71 6.36
N LEU A 6 -4.55 16.58 6.91
CA LEU A 6 -3.11 16.33 7.08
C LEU A 6 -2.85 15.08 7.95
N GLN A 7 -3.64 14.88 9.01
CA GLN A 7 -3.53 13.71 9.87
C GLN A 7 -3.80 12.41 9.10
N HIS A 8 -4.81 12.39 8.23
CA HIS A 8 -5.08 11.24 7.35
C HIS A 8 -3.90 10.97 6.41
N VAL A 9 -3.30 12.02 5.85
CA VAL A 9 -2.11 11.89 5.00
C VAL A 9 -0.94 11.31 5.79
N LEU A 10 -0.61 11.88 6.95
CA LEU A 10 0.52 11.42 7.76
C LEU A 10 0.36 9.98 8.25
N ALA A 11 -0.87 9.55 8.56
CA ALA A 11 -1.15 8.18 9.00
C ALA A 11 -0.91 7.14 7.89
N MET A 12 -1.19 7.47 6.63
CA MET A 12 -1.05 6.57 5.50
C MET A 12 0.25 6.77 4.69
N PHE A 13 0.99 7.86 4.94
CA PHE A 13 2.05 8.29 4.05
C PHE A 13 3.12 7.23 3.80
N VAL A 14 3.65 6.65 4.88
CA VAL A 14 4.65 5.58 4.81
C VAL A 14 4.05 4.33 4.16
N SER A 15 2.83 3.95 4.58
CA SER A 15 2.14 2.77 4.06
C SER A 15 1.80 2.88 2.58
N ASN A 16 1.60 4.09 2.06
CA ASN A 16 1.34 4.33 0.64
C ASN A 16 2.62 4.23 -0.22
N LEU A 17 3.78 4.61 0.31
CA LEU A 17 5.03 4.69 -0.44
C LEU A 17 5.90 3.44 -0.30
N ALA A 18 5.84 2.75 0.85
CA ALA A 18 6.67 1.58 1.11
C ALA A 18 6.47 0.44 0.09
N PRO A 19 5.25 0.05 -0.34
CA PRO A 19 5.07 -0.97 -1.36
C PRO A 19 5.73 -0.60 -2.68
N VAL A 20 5.63 0.68 -3.07
CA VAL A 20 6.26 1.19 -4.31
C VAL A 20 7.77 1.08 -4.23
N LEU A 21 8.38 1.48 -3.11
CA LEU A 21 9.82 1.34 -2.90
C LEU A 21 10.26 -0.13 -2.98
N ILE A 22 9.57 -1.03 -2.27
CA ILE A 22 9.93 -2.45 -2.23
C ILE A 22 9.85 -3.07 -3.62
N VAL A 23 8.73 -2.88 -4.33
CA VAL A 23 8.53 -3.50 -5.65
C VAL A 23 9.41 -2.86 -6.71
N CYS A 24 9.46 -1.52 -6.78
CA CYS A 24 10.20 -0.84 -7.85
C CYS A 24 11.71 -0.94 -7.68
N SER A 25 12.22 -1.06 -6.45
CA SER A 25 13.66 -1.32 -6.22
C SER A 25 14.08 -2.72 -6.68
N ALA A 26 13.17 -3.70 -6.64
CA ALA A 26 13.42 -5.06 -7.09
C ALA A 26 13.09 -5.27 -8.57
N ALA A 27 12.30 -4.40 -9.17
CA ALA A 27 11.81 -4.56 -10.53
C ALA A 27 12.94 -4.52 -11.56
N LEU A 28 12.87 -5.45 -12.52
CA LEU A 28 13.77 -5.53 -13.68
C LEU A 28 13.09 -4.90 -14.89
N VAL A 29 13.86 -4.16 -15.67
CA VAL A 29 13.43 -3.68 -17.00
C VAL A 29 13.51 -4.83 -17.98
N ARG A 30 12.42 -5.08 -18.68
CA ARG A 30 12.35 -6.18 -19.65
C ARG A 30 13.41 -6.03 -20.75
N GLY A 31 14.09 -7.13 -21.06
CA GLY A 31 15.07 -7.22 -22.16
C GLY A 31 16.47 -6.71 -21.82
N THR A 32 16.63 -5.79 -20.89
CA THR A 32 17.94 -5.36 -20.39
C THR A 32 18.33 -6.10 -19.11
N GLY A 33 17.35 -6.49 -18.29
CA GLY A 33 17.59 -7.06 -16.97
C GLY A 33 18.16 -6.07 -15.96
N GLU A 34 18.18 -4.78 -16.28
CA GLU A 34 18.62 -3.72 -15.38
C GLU A 34 17.48 -3.33 -14.43
N HIS A 35 17.83 -2.80 -13.27
CA HIS A 35 16.84 -2.24 -12.34
C HIS A 35 16.41 -0.85 -12.79
N LEU A 36 15.22 -0.43 -12.30
CA LEU A 36 14.74 0.93 -12.47
C LEU A 36 15.73 1.93 -11.84
N THR A 37 15.93 3.05 -12.50
CA THR A 37 16.79 4.13 -12.01
C THR A 37 16.17 4.86 -10.81
N SER A 38 17.00 5.49 -9.97
CA SER A 38 16.53 6.30 -8.85
C SER A 38 15.58 7.44 -9.27
N ALA A 39 15.77 8.00 -10.47
CA ALA A 39 14.88 9.02 -11.03
C ALA A 39 13.50 8.45 -11.37
N GLU A 40 13.45 7.25 -11.97
CA GLU A 40 12.20 6.55 -12.29
C GLU A 40 11.45 6.15 -11.02
N ILE A 41 12.14 5.56 -10.03
CA ILE A 41 11.53 5.22 -8.73
C ILE A 41 10.96 6.49 -8.05
N THR A 42 11.68 7.61 -8.08
CA THR A 42 11.20 8.88 -7.56
C THR A 42 9.93 9.35 -8.28
N GLN A 43 9.86 9.22 -9.60
CA GLN A 43 8.65 9.53 -10.38
C GLN A 43 7.49 8.60 -10.02
N LEU A 44 7.76 7.32 -9.79
CA LEU A 44 6.71 6.36 -9.37
C LEU A 44 6.18 6.66 -7.96
N LEU A 45 7.03 7.12 -7.04
CA LEU A 45 6.59 7.62 -5.73
C LEU A 45 5.69 8.85 -5.84
N GLN A 46 5.99 9.76 -6.78
CA GLN A 46 5.09 10.87 -7.10
C GLN A 46 3.75 10.37 -7.65
N CYS A 47 3.78 9.43 -8.62
CA CYS A 47 2.59 8.82 -9.16
C CYS A 47 1.74 8.15 -8.06
N ALA A 48 2.36 7.44 -7.11
CA ALA A 48 1.66 6.83 -5.98
C ALA A 48 0.88 7.83 -5.12
N MET A 49 1.49 8.98 -4.81
CA MET A 49 0.81 10.05 -4.07
C MET A 49 -0.34 10.66 -4.91
N PHE A 50 -0.11 10.87 -6.19
CA PHE A 50 -1.09 11.43 -7.11
C PHE A 50 -2.32 10.52 -7.26
N VAL A 51 -2.11 9.23 -7.57
CA VAL A 51 -3.21 8.30 -7.80
C VAL A 51 -3.97 7.99 -6.50
N ALA A 52 -3.29 7.96 -5.34
CA ALA A 52 -3.94 7.86 -4.04
C ALA A 52 -4.88 9.04 -3.77
N GLY A 53 -4.44 10.25 -4.09
CA GLY A 53 -5.27 11.45 -4.00
C GLY A 53 -6.47 11.41 -4.94
N ILE A 54 -6.27 11.06 -6.22
CA ILE A 54 -7.35 10.93 -7.21
C ILE A 54 -8.33 9.81 -6.83
N GLY A 55 -7.83 8.62 -6.45
CA GLY A 55 -8.65 7.49 -5.99
C GLY A 55 -9.51 7.89 -4.79
N THR A 56 -8.94 8.63 -3.83
CA THR A 56 -9.67 9.17 -2.68
C THR A 56 -10.77 10.14 -3.13
N CYS A 57 -10.49 11.04 -4.08
CA CYS A 57 -11.52 11.93 -4.63
C CYS A 57 -12.67 11.15 -5.28
N MET A 58 -12.36 10.12 -6.07
CA MET A 58 -13.36 9.24 -6.71
C MET A 58 -14.20 8.49 -5.67
N GLN A 59 -13.60 8.08 -4.56
CA GLN A 59 -14.29 7.39 -3.48
C GLN A 59 -15.26 8.30 -2.72
N LEU A 60 -14.85 9.55 -2.47
CA LEU A 60 -15.64 10.54 -1.74
C LEU A 60 -16.81 11.11 -2.54
N TYR A 61 -16.62 11.31 -3.84
CA TYR A 61 -17.58 11.94 -4.76
C TYR A 61 -17.89 10.98 -5.90
N PRO A 62 -18.88 10.12 -5.72
CA PRO A 62 -19.24 9.11 -6.71
C PRO A 62 -19.60 9.72 -8.05
N VAL A 63 -19.07 9.15 -9.14
CA VAL A 63 -19.48 9.42 -10.49
C VAL A 63 -20.20 8.17 -11.01
N TRP A 64 -21.46 8.30 -11.32
CA TRP A 64 -22.34 7.19 -11.68
C TRP A 64 -22.35 6.10 -10.58
N LYS A 65 -21.83 4.90 -10.81
CA LYS A 65 -21.72 3.78 -9.84
C LYS A 65 -20.30 3.56 -9.34
N ILE A 66 -19.38 4.48 -9.62
CA ILE A 66 -17.98 4.42 -9.20
C ILE A 66 -17.79 5.38 -8.03
N GLY A 67 -17.44 4.87 -6.86
CA GLY A 67 -17.36 5.61 -5.61
C GLY A 67 -18.48 5.26 -4.64
N SER A 68 -18.14 5.13 -3.37
CA SER A 68 -19.11 4.83 -2.30
C SER A 68 -19.74 6.09 -1.70
N GLY A 69 -19.09 7.24 -1.83
CA GLY A 69 -19.47 8.46 -1.12
C GLY A 69 -19.19 8.40 0.39
N LEU A 70 -18.44 7.43 0.85
CA LEU A 70 -18.04 7.27 2.25
C LEU A 70 -16.70 7.97 2.52
N PRO A 71 -16.40 8.34 3.77
CA PRO A 71 -15.14 8.97 4.17
C PRO A 71 -13.99 7.95 4.21
N ILE A 72 -13.62 7.41 3.07
CA ILE A 72 -12.58 6.40 2.89
C ILE A 72 -11.41 7.01 2.12
N VAL A 73 -10.20 6.79 2.61
CA VAL A 73 -8.96 7.18 1.93
C VAL A 73 -8.43 5.99 1.15
N MET A 74 -7.98 6.25 -0.08
CA MET A 74 -7.39 5.25 -0.95
C MET A 74 -5.87 5.38 -0.95
N GLY A 75 -5.17 4.27 -1.12
CA GLY A 75 -3.72 4.27 -1.27
C GLY A 75 -3.20 2.95 -1.84
N VAL A 76 -1.89 2.89 -2.08
CA VAL A 76 -1.25 1.71 -2.67
C VAL A 76 -1.37 0.49 -1.75
N SER A 77 -1.83 -0.61 -2.32
CA SER A 77 -2.13 -1.84 -1.59
C SER A 77 -0.90 -2.71 -1.36
N PHE A 78 -0.73 -3.20 -0.13
CA PHE A 78 0.25 -4.23 0.19
C PHE A 78 -0.18 -5.64 -0.26
N THR A 79 -1.46 -5.87 -0.44
CA THR A 79 -2.04 -7.18 -0.81
C THR A 79 -1.42 -7.76 -2.07
N PHE A 80 -1.04 -6.90 -3.00
CA PHE A 80 -0.46 -7.30 -4.29
C PHE A 80 1.06 -7.52 -4.26
N LEU A 81 1.73 -7.17 -3.18
CA LEU A 81 3.19 -7.02 -3.12
C LEU A 81 3.91 -8.30 -3.53
N GLY A 82 3.53 -9.46 -2.98
CA GLY A 82 4.15 -10.74 -3.32
C GLY A 82 4.00 -11.10 -4.81
N SER A 83 2.79 -10.99 -5.34
CA SER A 83 2.52 -11.29 -6.75
C SER A 83 3.19 -10.31 -7.71
N LEU A 84 3.24 -9.02 -7.35
CA LEU A 84 3.94 -8.01 -8.15
C LEU A 84 5.44 -8.24 -8.16
N LEU A 85 6.04 -8.64 -7.02
CA LEU A 85 7.47 -9.00 -6.95
C LEU A 85 7.77 -10.18 -7.88
N VAL A 86 6.95 -11.23 -7.87
CA VAL A 86 7.14 -12.39 -8.77
C VAL A 86 7.09 -11.98 -10.24
N ILE A 87 6.19 -11.08 -10.62
CA ILE A 87 6.05 -10.63 -12.01
C ILE A 87 7.20 -9.69 -12.39
N CYS A 88 7.51 -8.67 -11.58
CA CYS A 88 8.47 -7.64 -11.93
C CYS A 88 9.94 -8.11 -11.87
N THR A 89 10.23 -9.19 -11.15
CA THR A 89 11.56 -9.81 -11.14
C THR A 89 11.75 -10.89 -12.22
N ASN A 90 10.69 -11.25 -12.93
CA ASN A 90 10.80 -12.16 -14.07
C ASN A 90 11.42 -11.42 -15.27
N PRO A 91 12.56 -11.89 -15.84
CA PRO A 91 13.25 -11.21 -16.94
C PRO A 91 12.42 -11.07 -18.23
N GLU A 92 11.45 -11.97 -18.45
CA GLU A 92 10.57 -11.93 -19.63
C GLU A 92 9.43 -10.94 -19.52
N LEU A 93 8.95 -10.70 -18.30
CA LEU A 93 7.81 -9.81 -18.00
C LEU A 93 8.29 -8.45 -17.53
N GLY A 94 9.14 -8.43 -16.51
CA GLY A 94 9.71 -7.22 -15.93
C GLY A 94 8.66 -6.25 -15.37
N TYR A 95 9.09 -5.03 -15.20
CA TYR A 95 8.24 -3.91 -14.80
C TYR A 95 7.08 -3.67 -15.79
N GLU A 96 7.34 -3.80 -17.08
CA GLU A 96 6.36 -3.59 -18.14
C GLU A 96 5.22 -4.60 -18.10
N GLY A 97 5.53 -5.88 -17.83
CA GLY A 97 4.52 -6.94 -17.63
C GLY A 97 3.70 -6.73 -16.36
N MET A 98 4.36 -6.28 -15.28
CA MET A 98 3.69 -5.91 -14.04
C MET A 98 2.66 -4.81 -14.26
N VAL A 99 3.05 -3.72 -14.92
CA VAL A 99 2.16 -2.58 -15.21
C VAL A 99 0.98 -3.01 -16.08
N GLY A 100 1.21 -3.83 -17.10
CA GLY A 100 0.14 -4.37 -17.95
C GLY A 100 -0.86 -5.21 -17.16
N ALA A 101 -0.36 -6.07 -16.26
CA ALA A 101 -1.20 -6.87 -15.37
C ALA A 101 -2.04 -6.00 -14.42
N VAL A 102 -1.47 -4.93 -13.86
CA VAL A 102 -2.18 -3.98 -12.98
C VAL A 102 -3.32 -3.27 -13.74
N ILE A 103 -3.07 -2.82 -14.97
CA ILE A 103 -4.11 -2.16 -15.79
C ILE A 103 -5.27 -3.13 -16.05
N LEU A 104 -5.00 -4.33 -16.57
CA LEU A 104 -6.03 -5.31 -16.89
C LEU A 104 -6.75 -5.80 -15.62
N GLY A 105 -5.99 -6.10 -14.57
CA GLY A 105 -6.54 -6.55 -13.29
C GLY A 105 -7.42 -5.50 -12.63
N GLY A 106 -7.04 -4.22 -12.68
CA GLY A 106 -7.87 -3.13 -12.17
C GLY A 106 -9.18 -2.97 -12.97
N ILE A 107 -9.14 -3.08 -14.30
CA ILE A 107 -10.38 -3.10 -15.11
C ILE A 107 -11.25 -4.29 -14.72
N PHE A 108 -10.66 -5.48 -14.56
CA PHE A 108 -11.35 -6.69 -14.12
C PHE A 108 -12.03 -6.48 -12.76
N GLU A 109 -11.32 -6.00 -11.75
CA GLU A 109 -11.89 -5.73 -10.42
C GLU A 109 -12.98 -4.66 -10.49
N GLY A 110 -12.79 -3.60 -11.27
CA GLY A 110 -13.81 -2.57 -11.46
C GLY A 110 -15.13 -3.15 -12.00
N LEU A 111 -15.06 -4.04 -12.99
CA LEU A 111 -16.22 -4.74 -13.54
C LEU A 111 -16.82 -5.74 -12.53
N VAL A 112 -15.99 -6.48 -11.80
CA VAL A 112 -16.42 -7.36 -10.70
C VAL A 112 -17.12 -6.53 -9.62
N GLY A 113 -16.57 -5.37 -9.24
CA GLY A 113 -17.18 -4.44 -8.29
C GLY A 113 -18.56 -3.97 -8.72
N LEU A 114 -18.72 -3.55 -9.97
CA LEU A 114 -20.03 -3.18 -10.53
C LEU A 114 -21.06 -4.33 -10.49
N SER A 115 -20.58 -5.57 -10.50
CA SER A 115 -21.42 -6.79 -10.43
C SER A 115 -21.57 -7.33 -9.00
N ALA A 116 -21.06 -6.66 -7.96
CA ALA A 116 -21.02 -7.15 -6.56
C ALA A 116 -22.37 -7.62 -6.02
N ARG A 117 -23.46 -7.08 -6.53
CA ARG A 117 -24.83 -7.52 -6.21
C ARG A 117 -25.04 -9.02 -6.36
N TYR A 118 -24.38 -9.66 -7.34
CA TYR A 118 -24.59 -11.07 -7.67
C TYR A 118 -23.73 -12.03 -6.85
N TRP A 119 -22.55 -11.59 -6.41
CA TRP A 119 -21.56 -12.46 -5.75
C TRP A 119 -21.23 -12.07 -4.30
N LYS A 120 -21.73 -10.93 -3.77
CA LYS A 120 -21.56 -10.52 -2.37
C LYS A 120 -21.79 -11.65 -1.37
N ARG A 121 -22.72 -12.58 -1.66
CA ARG A 121 -23.05 -13.69 -0.78
C ARG A 121 -21.88 -14.65 -0.49
N PHE A 122 -20.82 -14.61 -1.31
CA PHE A 122 -19.62 -15.43 -1.11
C PHE A 122 -18.59 -14.75 -0.20
N LEU A 123 -18.64 -13.43 -0.05
CA LEU A 123 -17.79 -12.66 0.85
C LEU A 123 -18.43 -12.60 2.24
N THR A 124 -18.28 -13.68 2.99
CA THR A 124 -18.68 -13.69 4.39
C THR A 124 -17.61 -13.03 5.26
N PRO A 125 -17.97 -12.49 6.45
CA PRO A 125 -16.99 -11.91 7.38
C PRO A 125 -15.84 -12.87 7.70
N VAL A 126 -16.11 -14.16 7.81
CA VAL A 126 -15.10 -15.20 8.06
C VAL A 126 -14.08 -15.27 6.92
N VAL A 127 -14.55 -15.27 5.66
CA VAL A 127 -13.67 -15.31 4.48
C VAL A 127 -12.78 -14.07 4.45
N SER A 128 -13.37 -12.88 4.65
CA SER A 128 -12.61 -11.62 4.68
C SER A 128 -11.57 -11.61 5.81
N ALA A 129 -11.91 -12.11 6.99
CA ALA A 129 -10.99 -12.21 8.12
C ALA A 129 -9.80 -13.15 7.80
N CYS A 130 -10.08 -14.34 7.24
CA CYS A 130 -9.02 -15.28 6.84
C CYS A 130 -8.08 -14.68 5.79
N VAL A 131 -8.64 -13.97 4.80
CA VAL A 131 -7.87 -13.28 3.76
C VAL A 131 -6.92 -12.26 4.37
N VAL A 132 -7.42 -11.38 5.24
CA VAL A 132 -6.60 -10.33 5.88
C VAL A 132 -5.49 -10.92 6.76
N ILE A 133 -5.78 -12.00 7.50
CA ILE A 133 -4.76 -12.71 8.29
C ILE A 133 -3.70 -13.32 7.37
N ALA A 134 -4.10 -14.02 6.31
CA ALA A 134 -3.19 -14.65 5.36
C ALA A 134 -2.27 -13.62 4.67
N ILE A 135 -2.81 -12.47 4.27
CA ILE A 135 -2.03 -11.35 3.73
C ILE A 135 -0.98 -10.90 4.75
N GLY A 136 -1.39 -10.61 5.99
CA GLY A 136 -0.46 -10.17 7.03
C GLY A 136 0.68 -11.16 7.28
N LEU A 137 0.37 -12.46 7.30
CA LEU A 137 1.36 -13.53 7.48
C LEU A 137 2.31 -13.66 6.28
N SER A 138 1.78 -13.66 5.06
CA SER A 138 2.58 -13.81 3.84
C SER A 138 3.54 -12.64 3.64
N LEU A 139 3.16 -11.44 4.06
CA LEU A 139 3.99 -10.25 3.93
C LEU A 139 5.11 -10.16 4.97
N LEU A 140 5.06 -10.93 6.07
CA LEU A 140 6.12 -10.91 7.08
C LEU A 140 7.47 -11.30 6.49
N SER A 141 7.53 -12.25 5.56
CA SER A 141 8.77 -12.62 4.86
C SER A 141 9.37 -11.44 4.11
N VAL A 142 8.54 -10.69 3.36
CA VAL A 142 8.98 -9.50 2.62
C VAL A 142 9.49 -8.40 3.57
N GLY A 143 8.82 -8.23 4.72
CA GLY A 143 9.28 -7.32 5.77
C GLY A 143 10.63 -7.72 6.34
N MET A 144 10.86 -9.01 6.55
CA MET A 144 12.14 -9.54 7.03
C MET A 144 13.26 -9.43 5.99
N ASP A 145 12.96 -9.64 4.71
CA ASP A 145 13.91 -9.42 3.63
C ASP A 145 14.34 -7.94 3.55
N SER A 146 13.39 -7.03 3.65
CA SER A 146 13.70 -5.59 3.73
C SER A 146 14.52 -5.24 4.97
N TRP A 147 14.21 -5.85 6.13
CA TRP A 147 14.99 -5.67 7.37
C TRP A 147 16.43 -6.13 7.21
N GLY A 148 16.67 -7.22 6.47
CA GLY A 148 18.01 -7.71 6.15
C GLY A 148 18.81 -6.82 5.21
N GLY A 149 18.22 -5.74 4.68
CA GLY A 149 18.87 -4.82 3.73
C GLY A 149 18.27 -4.87 2.33
N GLY A 150 17.35 -5.77 2.06
CA GLY A 150 16.72 -6.00 0.76
C GLY A 150 17.23 -7.28 0.06
N SER A 151 16.36 -7.92 -0.69
CA SER A 151 16.70 -9.17 -1.39
C SER A 151 17.78 -8.96 -2.45
N GLY A 152 18.78 -9.84 -2.47
CA GLY A 152 19.81 -9.86 -3.51
C GLY A 152 20.97 -8.89 -3.32
N VAL A 153 21.02 -8.09 -2.25
CA VAL A 153 22.20 -7.25 -1.95
C VAL A 153 23.34 -8.07 -1.34
N ALA A 154 24.57 -7.68 -1.64
CA ALA A 154 25.77 -8.41 -1.23
C ALA A 154 25.99 -8.46 0.30
N ASP A 155 25.49 -7.46 1.02
CA ASP A 155 25.58 -7.28 2.46
C ASP A 155 24.27 -7.66 3.20
N PHE A 156 23.42 -8.47 2.57
CA PHE A 156 22.19 -8.97 3.18
C PHE A 156 22.46 -9.62 4.55
N GLY A 157 21.69 -9.22 5.56
CA GLY A 157 21.82 -9.72 6.92
C GLY A 157 23.02 -9.14 7.70
N ALA A 158 23.73 -8.14 7.14
CA ALA A 158 24.79 -7.48 7.87
C ALA A 158 24.27 -6.89 9.19
N TRP A 159 25.11 -6.93 10.25
CA TRP A 159 24.71 -6.52 11.59
C TRP A 159 24.11 -5.11 11.68
N TYR A 160 24.60 -4.18 10.87
CA TYR A 160 24.07 -2.80 10.85
C TYR A 160 22.66 -2.71 10.29
N HIS A 161 22.29 -3.53 9.29
CA HIS A 161 20.91 -3.66 8.83
C HIS A 161 20.00 -4.17 9.93
N LEU A 162 20.45 -5.25 10.64
CA LEU A 162 19.69 -5.84 11.71
C LEU A 162 19.48 -4.87 12.88
N VAL A 163 20.52 -4.11 13.25
CA VAL A 163 20.44 -3.10 14.32
C VAL A 163 19.51 -1.96 13.96
N VAL A 164 19.63 -1.39 12.74
CA VAL A 164 18.79 -0.25 12.31
C VAL A 164 17.33 -0.70 12.18
N GLY A 165 17.06 -1.86 11.59
CA GLY A 165 15.70 -2.40 11.50
C GLY A 165 15.09 -2.71 12.87
N ALA A 166 15.86 -3.35 13.79
CA ALA A 166 15.41 -3.59 15.15
C ALA A 166 15.11 -2.29 15.91
N PHE A 167 16.01 -1.31 15.82
CA PHE A 167 15.78 0.01 16.41
C PHE A 167 14.49 0.65 15.88
N THR A 168 14.30 0.65 14.56
CA THR A 168 13.11 1.21 13.92
C THR A 168 11.84 0.52 14.42
N LEU A 169 11.82 -0.82 14.48
CA LEU A 169 10.69 -1.59 15.00
C LEU A 169 10.40 -1.26 16.46
N ILE A 170 11.44 -1.23 17.32
CA ILE A 170 11.31 -0.88 18.75
C ILE A 170 10.73 0.53 18.89
N VAL A 171 11.20 1.49 18.10
CA VAL A 171 10.66 2.87 18.12
C VAL A 171 9.18 2.88 17.70
N CYS A 172 8.80 2.15 16.66
CA CYS A 172 7.39 2.00 16.26
C CYS A 172 6.53 1.46 17.41
N LEU A 173 6.99 0.40 18.11
CA LEU A 173 6.28 -0.21 19.24
C LEU A 173 6.17 0.76 20.42
N VAL A 174 7.27 1.40 20.80
CA VAL A 174 7.30 2.38 21.90
C VAL A 174 6.41 3.58 21.58
N ALA A 175 6.47 4.11 20.35
CA ALA A 175 5.62 5.19 19.91
C ALA A 175 4.13 4.78 19.97
N ARG A 176 3.77 3.56 19.52
CA ARG A 176 2.41 3.04 19.62
C ARG A 176 1.90 2.96 21.07
N TYR A 177 2.79 2.66 22.00
CA TYR A 177 2.46 2.60 23.44
C TYR A 177 2.35 3.99 24.08
N LEU A 178 3.30 4.87 23.79
CA LEU A 178 3.37 6.23 24.39
C LEU A 178 2.36 7.19 23.79
N LEU A 179 2.09 7.13 22.48
CA LEU A 179 1.15 8.02 21.82
C LEU A 179 -0.28 7.64 22.18
N LYS A 180 -1.10 8.65 22.41
CA LYS A 180 -2.52 8.48 22.82
C LYS A 180 -3.47 8.96 21.73
N GLY A 181 -4.67 8.37 21.72
CA GLY A 181 -5.74 8.75 20.79
C GLY A 181 -5.28 8.59 19.33
N VAL A 182 -5.57 9.59 18.54
CA VAL A 182 -5.31 9.62 17.09
C VAL A 182 -3.84 9.56 16.73
N TYR A 183 -2.96 10.06 17.60
CA TYR A 183 -1.51 10.05 17.35
C TYR A 183 -0.89 8.64 17.34
N LYS A 184 -1.59 7.62 17.88
CA LYS A 184 -1.14 6.23 17.82
C LYS A 184 -0.87 5.76 16.38
N ASN A 185 -1.60 6.29 15.40
CA ASN A 185 -1.45 5.93 14.00
C ASN A 185 -0.21 6.56 13.34
N LEU A 186 0.48 7.49 14.03
CA LEU A 186 1.75 8.07 13.58
C LEU A 186 2.97 7.27 14.03
N ASN A 187 2.79 6.14 14.71
CA ASN A 187 3.87 5.32 15.25
C ASN A 187 4.88 4.88 14.18
N VAL A 188 4.39 4.49 13.00
CA VAL A 188 5.23 4.06 11.87
C VAL A 188 6.03 5.25 11.32
N LEU A 189 5.40 6.43 11.21
CA LEU A 189 6.09 7.65 10.77
C LEU A 189 7.20 8.06 11.75
N VAL A 190 6.93 7.97 13.07
CA VAL A 190 7.95 8.25 14.10
C VAL A 190 9.10 7.24 14.01
N GLY A 191 8.78 5.95 13.84
CA GLY A 191 9.78 4.90 13.65
C GLY A 191 10.64 5.15 12.42
N LEU A 192 10.03 5.51 11.30
CA LEU A 192 10.74 5.83 10.06
C LEU A 192 11.70 7.02 10.26
N ILE A 193 11.23 8.12 10.85
CA ILE A 193 12.07 9.32 11.06
C ILE A 193 13.26 8.99 11.95
N LEU A 194 13.04 8.35 13.11
CA LEU A 194 14.12 8.03 14.04
C LEU A 194 15.04 6.92 13.51
N GLY A 195 14.50 5.93 12.81
CA GLY A 195 15.29 4.89 12.14
C GLY A 195 16.18 5.47 11.03
N TYR A 196 15.64 6.41 10.23
CA TYR A 196 16.41 7.09 9.21
C TYR A 196 17.50 7.99 9.82
N LEU A 197 17.22 8.70 10.91
CA LEU A 197 18.24 9.46 11.65
C LEU A 197 19.38 8.56 12.15
N LEU A 198 19.07 7.36 12.67
CA LEU A 198 20.10 6.40 13.05
C LEU A 198 20.93 5.93 11.85
N ALA A 199 20.30 5.65 10.71
CA ALA A 199 21.00 5.27 9.48
C ALA A 199 21.91 6.42 8.97
N ILE A 200 21.48 7.67 9.05
CA ILE A 200 22.31 8.84 8.76
C ILE A 200 23.53 8.89 9.69
N ILE A 201 23.33 8.68 11.00
CA ILE A 201 24.43 8.66 11.98
C ILE A 201 25.45 7.57 11.61
N PHE A 202 25.00 6.36 11.23
CA PHE A 202 25.89 5.28 10.83
C PHE A 202 26.69 5.64 9.58
N THR A 203 26.06 6.31 8.62
CA THR A 203 26.72 6.75 7.37
C THR A 203 27.76 7.85 7.65
N VAL A 204 27.40 8.88 8.41
CA VAL A 204 28.28 10.01 8.72
C VAL A 204 29.45 9.60 9.64
N ALA A 205 29.20 8.68 10.58
CA ALA A 205 30.23 8.12 11.45
C ALA A 205 31.18 7.14 10.72
N GLY A 206 30.92 6.82 9.44
CA GLY A 206 31.73 5.88 8.69
C GLY A 206 31.57 4.42 9.14
N ILE A 207 30.50 4.09 9.86
CA ILE A 207 30.22 2.74 10.36
C ILE A 207 29.71 1.87 9.20
N ALA A 208 28.73 2.36 8.43
CA ALA A 208 28.16 1.67 7.28
C ALA A 208 27.57 2.68 6.29
N PRO A 209 27.73 2.49 4.95
CA PRO A 209 27.19 3.38 3.93
C PRO A 209 25.70 3.09 3.70
N MET A 210 24.83 3.50 4.61
CA MET A 210 23.40 3.17 4.56
C MET A 210 22.56 4.17 3.78
N VAL A 211 23.01 5.43 3.68
CA VAL A 211 22.27 6.53 3.01
C VAL A 211 23.13 7.15 1.92
N ASP A 212 22.63 7.16 0.70
CA ASP A 212 23.27 7.87 -0.42
C ASP A 212 22.69 9.28 -0.60
N PHE A 213 23.38 10.27 -0.04
CA PHE A 213 23.01 11.68 -0.19
C PHE A 213 23.26 12.21 -1.61
N SER A 214 24.22 11.62 -2.35
CA SER A 214 24.52 12.06 -3.71
C SER A 214 23.40 11.71 -4.68
N GLY A 215 22.73 10.57 -4.45
CA GLY A 215 21.56 10.13 -5.20
C GLY A 215 20.40 11.12 -5.12
N ILE A 216 20.13 11.68 -3.93
CA ILE A 216 19.07 12.68 -3.75
C ILE A 216 19.34 13.90 -4.62
N THR A 217 20.58 14.45 -4.54
CA THR A 217 20.96 15.65 -5.29
C THR A 217 20.89 15.41 -6.81
N LYS A 218 21.41 14.27 -7.30
CA LYS A 218 21.34 13.90 -8.72
C LYS A 218 19.90 13.76 -9.19
N THR A 219 19.08 13.04 -8.44
CA THR A 219 17.66 12.83 -8.79
C THR A 219 16.91 14.16 -8.86
N VAL A 220 17.15 15.08 -7.91
CA VAL A 220 16.52 16.42 -7.95
C VAL A 220 17.04 17.26 -9.12
N GLN A 221 18.30 17.10 -9.53
CA GLN A 221 18.82 17.77 -10.73
C GLN A 221 18.21 17.24 -12.02
N GLU A 222 17.98 15.92 -12.11
CA GLU A 222 17.41 15.26 -13.30
C GLU A 222 15.91 15.50 -13.43
N VAL A 223 15.16 15.36 -12.35
CA VAL A 223 13.68 15.45 -12.36
C VAL A 223 13.18 16.87 -12.12
N GLY A 224 13.99 17.72 -11.46
CA GLY A 224 13.65 19.08 -11.07
C GLY A 224 12.99 19.16 -9.69
N VAL A 225 12.72 20.39 -9.26
CA VAL A 225 12.04 20.67 -7.97
C VAL A 225 10.52 20.53 -8.10
N PHE A 226 10.01 20.67 -9.31
CA PHE A 226 8.58 20.60 -9.63
C PHE A 226 8.38 19.82 -10.92
N SER A 227 7.60 18.75 -10.87
CA SER A 227 7.25 17.98 -12.05
C SER A 227 5.85 17.38 -11.93
N LEU A 228 5.22 17.13 -13.08
CA LEU A 228 3.92 16.45 -13.14
C LEU A 228 4.12 14.93 -13.19
N PRO A 229 3.26 14.15 -12.53
CA PRO A 229 3.20 12.70 -12.71
C PRO A 229 3.02 12.35 -14.19
N LYS A 230 3.80 11.40 -14.69
CA LYS A 230 3.79 11.01 -16.12
C LYS A 230 3.00 9.73 -16.32
N LEU A 231 2.22 9.68 -17.39
CA LEU A 231 1.61 8.44 -17.86
C LEU A 231 2.69 7.48 -18.35
N VAL A 232 2.60 6.21 -17.98
CA VAL A 232 3.56 5.16 -18.37
C VAL A 232 3.68 5.03 -19.89
N PHE A 233 2.60 5.27 -20.65
CA PHE A 233 2.59 5.26 -22.11
C PHE A 233 3.48 6.34 -22.74
N LEU A 234 3.82 7.39 -21.98
CA LEU A 234 4.71 8.48 -22.40
C LEU A 234 6.16 8.26 -21.96
N THR A 235 6.44 7.15 -21.27
CA THR A 235 7.78 6.76 -20.82
C THR A 235 8.40 5.73 -21.78
N SER A 236 9.65 5.32 -21.52
CA SER A 236 10.32 4.21 -22.21
C SER A 236 9.70 2.85 -21.90
N HIS A 237 9.04 2.72 -20.72
CA HIS A 237 8.50 1.47 -20.20
C HIS A 237 7.02 1.30 -20.59
N LYS A 238 6.77 0.83 -21.79
CA LYS A 238 5.40 0.60 -22.26
C LYS A 238 4.81 -0.68 -21.65
N PRO A 239 3.56 -0.67 -21.17
CA PRO A 239 2.92 -1.84 -20.60
C PRO A 239 2.86 -3.00 -21.59
N ILE A 240 3.13 -4.22 -21.10
CA ILE A 240 2.98 -5.45 -21.84
C ILE A 240 1.85 -6.25 -21.22
N PHE A 241 0.94 -6.72 -22.06
CA PHE A 241 -0.23 -7.46 -21.64
C PHE A 241 0.05 -8.96 -21.80
N ASP A 242 0.34 -9.62 -20.67
CA ASP A 242 0.53 -11.05 -20.59
C ASP A 242 -0.63 -11.72 -19.84
N LEU A 243 -1.12 -12.84 -20.37
CA LEU A 243 -2.26 -13.55 -19.80
C LEU A 243 -1.91 -14.19 -18.45
N GLY A 244 -0.71 -14.74 -18.29
CA GLY A 244 -0.28 -15.38 -17.05
C GLY A 244 -0.14 -14.37 -15.92
N ALA A 245 0.51 -13.23 -16.20
CA ALA A 245 0.62 -12.11 -15.26
C ALA A 245 -0.77 -11.55 -14.89
N PHE A 246 -1.67 -11.39 -15.87
CA PHE A 246 -3.03 -10.96 -15.62
C PHE A 246 -3.79 -11.93 -14.71
N LEU A 247 -3.77 -13.24 -14.98
CA LEU A 247 -4.49 -14.24 -14.18
C LEU A 247 -3.97 -14.26 -12.74
N THR A 248 -2.66 -14.17 -12.56
CA THR A 248 -2.03 -14.08 -11.23
C THR A 248 -2.56 -12.87 -10.44
N ILE A 249 -2.58 -11.69 -11.06
CA ILE A 249 -3.06 -10.47 -10.41
C ILE A 249 -4.59 -10.46 -10.24
N ALA A 250 -5.35 -11.02 -11.19
CA ALA A 250 -6.81 -11.10 -11.11
C ALA A 250 -7.29 -11.86 -9.87
N ILE A 251 -6.60 -12.95 -9.49
CA ILE A 251 -6.89 -13.68 -8.24
C ILE A 251 -6.66 -12.75 -7.03
N VAL A 252 -5.58 -11.98 -7.02
CA VAL A 252 -5.27 -11.06 -5.92
C VAL A 252 -6.28 -9.91 -5.86
N PHE A 253 -6.80 -9.46 -7.00
CA PHE A 253 -7.89 -8.48 -7.02
C PHE A 253 -9.19 -9.00 -6.39
N LEU A 254 -9.50 -10.29 -6.52
CA LEU A 254 -10.63 -10.89 -5.78
C LEU A 254 -10.39 -10.90 -4.26
N VAL A 255 -9.13 -11.08 -3.85
CA VAL A 255 -8.70 -10.98 -2.44
C VAL A 255 -8.83 -9.54 -1.94
N SER A 256 -8.38 -8.55 -2.72
CA SER A 256 -8.52 -7.11 -2.45
C SER A 256 -9.99 -6.70 -2.29
N ALA A 257 -10.88 -7.24 -3.13
CA ALA A 257 -12.32 -6.99 -3.01
C ALA A 257 -12.91 -7.44 -1.66
N ALA A 258 -12.37 -8.51 -1.06
CA ALA A 258 -12.76 -8.94 0.29
C ALA A 258 -12.27 -7.95 1.37
N GLU A 259 -11.02 -7.46 1.25
CA GLU A 259 -10.44 -6.44 2.13
C GLU A 259 -11.27 -5.14 2.09
N THR A 260 -11.55 -4.63 0.90
CA THR A 260 -12.36 -3.42 0.71
C THR A 260 -13.80 -3.58 1.22
N THR A 261 -14.39 -4.76 1.08
CA THR A 261 -15.70 -5.05 1.67
C THR A 261 -15.66 -4.90 3.19
N GLY A 262 -14.63 -5.44 3.84
CA GLY A 262 -14.40 -5.29 5.27
C GLY A 262 -14.19 -3.83 5.69
N ALA A 263 -13.31 -3.11 5.01
CA ALA A 263 -13.00 -1.71 5.29
C ALA A 263 -14.22 -0.79 5.13
N THR A 264 -14.99 -0.97 4.04
CA THR A 264 -16.20 -0.18 3.77
C THR A 264 -17.30 -0.47 4.79
N SER A 265 -17.46 -1.75 5.17
CA SER A 265 -18.39 -2.15 6.22
C SER A 265 -18.01 -1.54 7.58
N ALA A 266 -16.71 -1.57 7.93
CA ALA A 266 -16.20 -1.03 9.18
C ALA A 266 -16.43 0.49 9.31
N VAL A 267 -16.35 1.26 8.21
CA VAL A 267 -16.72 2.68 8.24
C VAL A 267 -18.20 2.86 8.50
N CYS A 268 -19.05 2.06 7.86
CA CYS A 268 -20.49 2.17 8.04
C CYS A 268 -20.93 1.81 9.47
N THR A 269 -20.42 0.71 10.03
CA THR A 269 -20.76 0.27 11.37
C THR A 269 -20.08 1.10 12.46
N GLY A 270 -18.79 1.39 12.31
CA GLY A 270 -18.00 2.04 13.35
C GLY A 270 -18.11 3.57 13.40
N ALA A 271 -18.41 4.23 12.27
CA ALA A 271 -18.49 5.69 12.23
C ALA A 271 -19.88 6.23 11.89
N LEU A 272 -20.71 5.46 11.17
CA LEU A 272 -22.06 5.89 10.77
C LEU A 272 -23.17 5.17 11.52
N ASP A 273 -22.85 4.22 12.40
CA ASP A 273 -23.77 3.42 13.22
C ASP A 273 -24.90 2.78 12.40
N ARG A 274 -24.56 2.23 11.24
CA ARG A 274 -25.49 1.56 10.33
C ARG A 274 -24.83 0.50 9.47
N GLU A 275 -25.62 -0.38 8.91
CA GLU A 275 -25.14 -1.35 7.90
C GLU A 275 -24.78 -0.68 6.57
N ILE A 276 -23.89 -1.35 5.84
CA ILE A 276 -23.47 -0.93 4.50
C ILE A 276 -24.61 -1.13 3.48
N LYS A 277 -24.87 -0.12 2.66
CA LYS A 277 -25.79 -0.23 1.53
C LYS A 277 -25.11 -0.93 0.35
N MET A 278 -25.89 -1.67 -0.46
CA MET A 278 -25.36 -2.38 -1.62
C MET A 278 -24.69 -1.42 -2.64
N GLU A 279 -25.26 -0.24 -2.81
CA GLU A 279 -24.74 0.78 -3.73
C GLU A 279 -23.38 1.31 -3.28
N GLU A 280 -23.20 1.49 -1.97
CA GLU A 280 -21.95 1.92 -1.36
C GLU A 280 -20.85 0.85 -1.54
N LEU A 281 -21.21 -0.43 -1.32
CA LEU A 281 -20.29 -1.54 -1.56
C LEU A 281 -19.90 -1.65 -3.03
N GLN A 282 -20.88 -1.61 -3.94
CA GLN A 282 -20.60 -1.65 -5.38
C GLN A 282 -19.69 -0.50 -5.80
N GLY A 283 -20.00 0.71 -5.34
CA GLY A 283 -19.21 1.89 -5.64
C GLY A 283 -17.79 1.83 -5.10
N SER A 284 -17.61 1.31 -3.87
CA SER A 284 -16.30 1.15 -3.25
C SER A 284 -15.42 0.16 -4.02
N LEU A 285 -15.95 -1.01 -4.33
CA LEU A 285 -15.25 -2.02 -5.12
C LEU A 285 -14.95 -1.57 -6.55
N ALA A 286 -15.89 -0.86 -7.18
CA ALA A 286 -15.67 -0.32 -8.52
C ALA A 286 -14.54 0.72 -8.54
N VAL A 287 -14.46 1.56 -7.51
CA VAL A 287 -13.36 2.54 -7.39
C VAL A 287 -12.02 1.84 -7.17
N ASP A 288 -11.95 0.83 -6.31
CA ASP A 288 -10.71 0.09 -6.07
C ASP A 288 -10.13 -0.42 -7.40
N GLY A 289 -10.97 -1.07 -8.22
CA GLY A 289 -10.54 -1.57 -9.51
C GLY A 289 -10.18 -0.47 -10.49
N PHE A 290 -11.08 0.47 -10.76
CA PHE A 290 -10.82 1.50 -11.78
C PHE A 290 -9.70 2.48 -11.37
N SER A 291 -9.55 2.78 -10.07
CA SER A 291 -8.42 3.58 -9.60
C SER A 291 -7.11 2.80 -9.68
N SER A 292 -7.14 1.47 -9.49
CA SER A 292 -5.98 0.59 -9.72
C SER A 292 -5.58 0.56 -11.20
N ALA A 293 -6.56 0.47 -12.12
CA ALA A 293 -6.28 0.58 -13.55
C ALA A 293 -5.67 1.93 -13.91
N LEU A 294 -6.20 3.02 -13.35
CA LEU A 294 -5.63 4.36 -13.50
C LEU A 294 -4.21 4.42 -12.93
N SER A 295 -3.98 3.82 -11.75
CA SER A 295 -2.65 3.72 -11.15
C SER A 295 -1.65 3.02 -12.07
N GLY A 296 -2.06 1.90 -12.69
CA GLY A 296 -1.27 1.23 -13.71
C GLY A 296 -0.98 2.10 -14.93
N CYS A 297 -1.93 2.96 -15.37
CA CYS A 297 -1.67 3.93 -16.43
C CYS A 297 -0.59 4.97 -16.07
N PHE A 298 -0.37 5.22 -14.78
CA PHE A 298 0.76 6.01 -14.26
C PHE A 298 1.97 5.13 -13.89
N GLY A 299 1.97 3.85 -14.25
CA GLY A 299 3.06 2.91 -13.99
C GLY A 299 3.17 2.47 -12.54
N CYS A 300 2.16 2.75 -11.71
CA CYS A 300 2.19 2.49 -10.28
C CYS A 300 1.38 1.22 -9.92
N LEU A 301 1.43 0.84 -8.65
CA LEU A 301 0.82 -0.36 -8.09
C LEU A 301 -0.69 -0.18 -7.87
N PRO A 302 -1.46 -1.28 -7.67
CA PRO A 302 -2.88 -1.21 -7.36
C PRO A 302 -3.20 -0.42 -6.10
N LEU A 303 -4.37 0.20 -6.07
CA LEU A 303 -4.91 0.93 -4.94
C LEU A 303 -5.96 0.10 -4.20
N THR A 304 -6.13 0.40 -2.91
CA THR A 304 -7.20 -0.16 -2.07
C THR A 304 -7.64 0.85 -1.01
N SER A 305 -8.73 0.55 -0.35
CA SER A 305 -9.24 1.30 0.80
C SER A 305 -8.35 1.10 2.03
N PHE A 306 -7.80 2.18 2.60
CA PHE A 306 -6.82 2.11 3.68
C PHE A 306 -7.45 1.85 5.05
N SER A 307 -7.24 0.68 5.62
CA SER A 307 -7.77 0.25 6.92
C SER A 307 -7.31 1.15 8.08
N GLN A 308 -6.06 1.65 8.06
CA GLN A 308 -5.56 2.59 9.07
C GLN A 308 -6.39 3.88 9.11
N ASN A 309 -6.79 4.38 7.95
CA ASN A 309 -7.61 5.58 7.83
C ASN A 309 -9.06 5.31 8.21
N VAL A 310 -9.58 4.10 7.96
CA VAL A 310 -10.87 3.65 8.49
C VAL A 310 -10.87 3.68 10.02
N GLY A 311 -9.83 3.14 10.65
CA GLY A 311 -9.64 3.20 12.09
C GLY A 311 -9.58 4.64 12.63
N LEU A 312 -8.98 5.56 11.85
CA LEU A 312 -8.92 6.98 12.20
C LEU A 312 -10.30 7.63 12.16
N VAL A 313 -11.09 7.39 11.11
CA VAL A 313 -12.47 7.90 10.97
C VAL A 313 -13.36 7.39 12.10
N THR A 314 -13.29 6.09 12.40
CA THR A 314 -14.10 5.48 13.48
C THR A 314 -13.72 6.01 14.86
N MET A 315 -12.43 6.29 15.11
CA MET A 315 -11.94 6.81 16.38
C MET A 315 -12.26 8.30 16.57
N THR A 316 -12.13 9.09 15.51
CA THR A 316 -12.35 10.55 15.57
C THR A 316 -13.78 10.96 15.37
N GLN A 317 -14.60 10.08 14.79
CA GLN A 317 -15.97 10.37 14.33
C GLN A 317 -16.04 11.54 13.34
N VAL A 318 -14.91 11.84 12.67
CA VAL A 318 -14.83 12.87 11.62
C VAL A 318 -15.25 12.25 10.28
N ILE A 319 -16.54 12.23 10.03
CA ILE A 319 -17.17 11.66 8.83
C ILE A 319 -17.34 12.66 7.67
N ASN A 320 -16.91 13.90 7.86
CA ASN A 320 -17.07 14.95 6.86
C ASN A 320 -16.15 14.70 5.66
N ARG A 321 -16.75 14.45 4.49
CA ARG A 321 -16.04 14.21 3.22
C ARG A 321 -15.08 15.34 2.85
N PHE A 322 -15.43 16.59 3.14
CA PHE A 322 -14.58 17.74 2.85
C PHE A 322 -13.25 17.68 3.64
N THR A 323 -13.27 17.15 4.85
CA THR A 323 -12.06 16.98 5.66
C THR A 323 -11.10 15.99 5.01
N ILE A 324 -11.62 14.86 4.52
CA ILE A 324 -10.82 13.84 3.83
C ILE A 324 -10.36 14.34 2.45
N LEU A 325 -11.22 15.11 1.76
CA LEU A 325 -10.87 15.76 0.50
C LEU A 325 -9.64 16.68 0.65
N MET A 326 -9.52 17.40 1.77
CA MET A 326 -8.32 18.20 2.04
C MET A 326 -7.06 17.31 2.13
N GLY A 327 -7.16 16.12 2.69
CA GLY A 327 -6.09 15.13 2.67
C GLY A 327 -5.74 14.69 1.24
N ALA A 328 -6.74 14.39 0.42
CA ALA A 328 -6.53 14.03 -0.98
C ALA A 328 -5.83 15.15 -1.76
N PHE A 329 -6.22 16.41 -1.56
CA PHE A 329 -5.54 17.56 -2.16
C PHE A 329 -4.10 17.69 -1.68
N ILE A 330 -3.81 17.45 -0.39
CA ILE A 330 -2.43 17.46 0.12
C ILE A 330 -1.60 16.39 -0.56
N LEU A 331 -2.13 15.17 -0.77
CA LEU A 331 -1.44 14.10 -1.51
C LEU A 331 -1.15 14.51 -2.96
N ILE A 332 -2.15 15.06 -3.66
CA ILE A 332 -1.98 15.55 -5.05
C ILE A 332 -0.94 16.66 -5.10
N LEU A 333 -0.97 17.64 -4.19
CA LEU A 333 0.03 18.70 -4.14
C LEU A 333 1.42 18.13 -3.83
N SER A 334 1.53 17.20 -2.87
CA SER A 334 2.80 16.55 -2.52
C SER A 334 3.41 15.80 -3.71
N SER A 335 2.58 15.22 -4.58
CA SER A 335 3.04 14.51 -5.78
C SER A 335 3.73 15.41 -6.80
N LEU A 336 3.53 16.73 -6.74
CA LEU A 336 4.18 17.67 -7.65
C LEU A 336 5.61 18.03 -7.24
N PHE A 337 6.07 17.57 -6.06
CA PHE A 337 7.39 17.87 -5.51
C PHE A 337 8.31 16.64 -5.55
N PRO A 338 9.11 16.43 -6.63
CA PRO A 338 10.09 15.34 -6.73
C PRO A 338 11.03 15.20 -5.54
N PRO A 339 11.51 16.29 -4.89
CA PRO A 339 12.39 16.19 -3.73
C PRO A 339 11.82 15.31 -2.61
N LEU A 340 10.50 15.30 -2.44
CA LEU A 340 9.84 14.44 -1.46
C LEU A 340 9.96 12.96 -1.84
N GLY A 341 9.75 12.64 -3.12
CA GLY A 341 9.97 11.28 -3.64
C GLY A 341 11.43 10.85 -3.54
N ALA A 342 12.37 11.73 -3.88
CA ALA A 342 13.82 11.47 -3.79
C ALA A 342 14.25 11.21 -2.32
N PHE A 343 13.69 11.95 -1.37
CA PHE A 343 13.91 11.72 0.06
C PHE A 343 13.43 10.30 0.46
N PHE A 344 12.24 9.90 0.04
CA PHE A 344 11.72 8.55 0.34
C PHE A 344 12.54 7.45 -0.36
N ASN A 345 13.01 7.69 -1.58
CA ASN A 345 13.87 6.76 -2.31
C ASN A 345 15.25 6.58 -1.64
N SER A 346 15.70 7.54 -0.82
CA SER A 346 16.96 7.44 -0.07
C SER A 346 16.84 6.63 1.23
N LEU A 347 15.63 6.17 1.60
CA LEU A 347 15.42 5.40 2.81
C LEU A 347 16.08 4.03 2.71
N PRO A 348 16.94 3.64 3.66
CA PRO A 348 17.52 2.30 3.70
C PRO A 348 16.43 1.24 3.83
N GLN A 349 16.58 0.13 3.12
CA GLN A 349 15.65 -1.00 3.18
C GLN A 349 15.46 -1.52 4.60
N ALA A 350 16.50 -1.51 5.44
CA ALA A 350 16.43 -1.92 6.84
C ALA A 350 15.45 -1.06 7.67
N VAL A 351 15.40 0.26 7.42
CA VAL A 351 14.43 1.16 8.07
C VAL A 351 13.02 0.83 7.61
N LEU A 352 12.83 0.64 6.29
CA LEU A 352 11.55 0.21 5.72
C LEU A 352 11.12 -1.15 6.29
N GLY A 353 12.04 -2.10 6.44
CA GLY A 353 11.80 -3.42 7.03
C GLY A 353 11.27 -3.33 8.45
N GLY A 354 11.89 -2.53 9.32
CA GLY A 354 11.40 -2.30 10.68
C GLY A 354 9.98 -1.71 10.73
N CYS A 355 9.68 -0.78 9.82
CA CYS A 355 8.34 -0.19 9.67
C CYS A 355 7.33 -1.20 9.13
N THR A 356 7.69 -1.96 8.08
CA THR A 356 6.77 -2.88 7.38
C THR A 356 6.41 -4.09 8.23
N VAL A 357 7.36 -4.64 9.01
CA VAL A 357 7.06 -5.71 9.96
C VAL A 357 5.99 -5.26 10.97
N MET A 358 6.08 -4.03 11.49
CA MET A 358 5.04 -3.48 12.37
C MET A 358 3.70 -3.32 11.65
N MET A 359 3.70 -2.89 10.38
CA MET A 359 2.48 -2.73 9.59
C MET A 359 1.83 -4.08 9.26
N PHE A 360 2.60 -5.07 8.85
CA PHE A 360 2.10 -6.42 8.53
C PHE A 360 1.54 -7.13 9.75
N GLY A 361 2.22 -7.00 10.91
CA GLY A 361 1.68 -7.45 12.18
C GLY A 361 0.35 -6.76 12.54
N SER A 362 0.19 -5.48 12.22
CA SER A 362 -1.07 -4.76 12.41
C SER A 362 -2.18 -5.24 11.48
N ILE A 363 -1.87 -5.54 10.21
CA ILE A 363 -2.83 -6.12 9.26
C ILE A 363 -3.32 -7.48 9.76
N MET A 364 -2.39 -8.35 10.17
CA MET A 364 -2.73 -9.66 10.76
C MET A 364 -3.63 -9.51 11.98
N TYR A 365 -3.33 -8.56 12.86
CA TYR A 365 -4.14 -8.28 14.06
C TYR A 365 -5.56 -7.83 13.73
N GLU A 366 -5.74 -6.96 12.73
CA GLU A 366 -7.08 -6.55 12.26
C GLU A 366 -7.89 -7.74 11.74
N GLY A 367 -7.27 -8.64 10.98
CA GLY A 367 -7.91 -9.88 10.55
C GLY A 367 -8.32 -10.77 11.72
N ILE A 368 -7.46 -10.94 12.74
CA ILE A 368 -7.78 -11.69 13.97
C ILE A 368 -8.96 -11.04 14.69
N LYS A 369 -9.01 -9.72 14.76
CA LYS A 369 -10.12 -8.98 15.37
C LYS A 369 -11.44 -9.23 14.63
N MET A 370 -11.43 -9.19 13.30
CA MET A 370 -12.59 -9.53 12.47
C MET A 370 -13.04 -10.97 12.71
N LEU A 371 -12.09 -11.91 12.77
CA LEU A 371 -12.40 -13.32 13.01
C LEU A 371 -13.04 -13.56 14.39
N LYS A 372 -12.61 -12.82 15.41
CA LYS A 372 -13.19 -12.89 16.77
C LYS A 372 -14.68 -12.48 16.82
N GLU A 373 -15.12 -11.64 15.89
CA GLU A 373 -16.52 -11.19 15.81
C GLU A 373 -17.42 -12.21 15.08
N CYS A 374 -16.84 -13.27 14.51
CA CYS A 374 -17.57 -14.34 13.83
C CYS A 374 -18.01 -15.45 14.80
N GLU A 375 -19.15 -16.07 14.53
CA GLU A 375 -19.55 -17.28 15.24
C GLU A 375 -18.72 -18.49 14.77
N PHE A 376 -18.16 -19.23 15.75
CA PHE A 376 -17.33 -20.42 15.49
C PHE A 376 -18.19 -21.68 15.53
N ASP A 377 -18.89 -21.94 14.42
CA ASP A 377 -19.56 -23.21 14.14
C ASP A 377 -18.64 -24.18 13.39
N ASP A 378 -19.08 -25.42 13.19
CA ASP A 378 -18.30 -26.45 12.45
C ASP A 378 -17.97 -26.01 11.03
N ARG A 379 -18.85 -25.26 10.37
CA ARG A 379 -18.62 -24.73 9.03
C ARG A 379 -17.52 -23.66 9.02
N THR A 380 -17.58 -22.75 9.96
CA THR A 380 -16.56 -21.69 10.13
C THR A 380 -15.20 -22.29 10.42
N MET A 381 -15.14 -23.33 11.29
CA MET A 381 -13.90 -24.05 11.59
C MET A 381 -13.26 -24.66 10.34
N VAL A 382 -14.05 -25.31 9.49
CA VAL A 382 -13.56 -25.90 8.24
C VAL A 382 -13.05 -24.82 7.27
N ILE A 383 -13.79 -23.72 7.12
CA ILE A 383 -13.39 -22.61 6.25
C ILE A 383 -12.05 -22.03 6.71
N VAL A 384 -11.89 -21.73 8.01
CA VAL A 384 -10.68 -21.16 8.59
C VAL A 384 -9.49 -22.11 8.42
N SER A 385 -9.69 -23.41 8.74
CA SER A 385 -8.64 -24.42 8.62
C SER A 385 -8.14 -24.57 7.19
N LEU A 386 -9.04 -24.68 6.21
CA LEU A 386 -8.66 -24.80 4.80
C LEU A 386 -8.05 -23.52 4.25
N ALA A 387 -8.58 -22.36 4.63
CA ALA A 387 -8.05 -21.07 4.19
C ALA A 387 -6.58 -20.88 4.59
N PHE A 388 -6.21 -21.26 5.83
CA PHE A 388 -4.84 -21.16 6.28
C PHE A 388 -3.95 -22.28 5.76
N ALA A 389 -4.47 -23.52 5.67
CA ALA A 389 -3.70 -24.64 5.12
C ALA A 389 -3.30 -24.43 3.66
N ILE A 390 -4.16 -23.82 2.86
CA ILE A 390 -3.91 -23.59 1.42
C ILE A 390 -3.30 -22.19 1.18
N GLY A 391 -3.70 -21.18 1.97
CA GLY A 391 -3.33 -19.79 1.71
C GLY A 391 -2.00 -19.38 2.32
N VAL A 392 -1.48 -20.10 3.32
CA VAL A 392 -0.21 -19.80 3.99
C VAL A 392 0.79 -20.95 3.87
N GLY A 393 0.32 -22.21 3.76
CA GLY A 393 1.14 -23.38 3.51
C GLY A 393 1.55 -23.51 2.07
#